data_5845242edc8af87ae853300b1a28e64e
#
_entry.id   5845242edc8af87ae853300b1a28e64e
#
_cell.length_a   1.000
_cell.length_b   1.000
_cell.length_c   1.000
_cell.angle_alpha   90.00
_cell.angle_beta   90.00
_cell.angle_gamma   90.00
#
_symmetry.space_group_name_H-M   'P 1'
#
loop_
_entity.id
_entity.type
_entity.pdbx_description
1 polymer ?
#
loop_
_entity_poly.entity_id
_entity_poly.type
_entity_poly.pdbx_seq_one_letter_code
_entity_poly.pdbx_strand_id
1 'polypeptide(L)'
;MHTPRRVVSLSPNVSMMLFALGADEVVVGRTQECLPALQQYLTVWRIAAHTVAQRLQHWQALPVVGTWPLADRESVQTLQPEAILTSGSGPFGVHEAQTFGVAADAVFHFDTRTLYDLDQHIQQLGLLLNKTAEAARVIAQLTLRCDAARARRRRWPVPPTALLEYCVCVQYDVDPDRRVADPAHTILVGGHLAPDLIQLSGGTPLFTQSGDSAKWVAFEEIRAAQPDVILQYDCHGCPMARKHPIPARPGWSELTAVRREAVYPLRANISDPNLCFPRALEQLVGVLQQWTAQAP
;
A
#
# COMPACT_ATOMS: atom_id res chain seq x y z
N MET A 1 -6.83 -27.54 11.37
CA MET A 1 -5.52 -27.09 10.84
C MET A 1 -4.54 -27.01 11.99
N HIS A 2 -3.30 -27.42 11.78
CA HIS A 2 -2.22 -27.23 12.75
C HIS A 2 -1.80 -25.76 12.75
N THR A 3 -1.70 -25.14 13.93
CA THR A 3 -1.21 -23.74 14.04
C THR A 3 0.31 -23.75 13.88
N PRO A 4 0.87 -23.06 12.86
CA PRO A 4 2.32 -23.05 12.63
C PRO A 4 3.04 -22.31 13.77
N ARG A 5 4.14 -22.88 14.22
CA ARG A 5 5.01 -22.32 15.28
C ARG A 5 6.27 -21.67 14.75
N ARG A 6 6.58 -21.90 13.47
CA ARG A 6 7.76 -21.38 12.79
C ARG A 6 7.34 -20.75 11.46
N VAL A 7 7.23 -19.44 11.45
CA VAL A 7 6.74 -18.65 10.32
C VAL A 7 7.85 -17.77 9.77
N VAL A 8 8.05 -17.77 8.46
CA VAL A 8 8.88 -16.79 7.78
C VAL A 8 7.98 -15.77 7.09
N SER A 9 8.19 -14.49 7.40
CA SER A 9 7.49 -13.38 6.74
C SER A 9 8.34 -12.81 5.60
N LEU A 10 7.87 -13.00 4.37
CA LEU A 10 8.54 -12.50 3.15
C LEU A 10 8.01 -11.14 2.68
N SER A 11 7.08 -10.53 3.44
CA SER A 11 6.48 -9.26 3.02
C SER A 11 6.34 -8.27 4.18
N PRO A 12 6.67 -6.97 3.95
CA PRO A 12 6.44 -5.91 4.92
C PRO A 12 4.99 -5.82 5.39
N ASN A 13 4.02 -6.00 4.48
CA ASN A 13 2.59 -5.91 4.79
C ASN A 13 2.14 -7.03 5.72
N VAL A 14 2.61 -8.24 5.47
CA VAL A 14 2.34 -9.40 6.35
C VAL A 14 3.00 -9.21 7.71
N SER A 15 4.24 -8.70 7.76
CA SER A 15 4.92 -8.40 9.02
C SER A 15 4.13 -7.41 9.89
N MET A 16 3.51 -6.39 9.28
CA MET A 16 2.63 -5.48 10.01
C MET A 16 1.40 -6.21 10.59
N MET A 17 0.77 -7.11 9.81
CA MET A 17 -0.37 -7.91 10.30
C MET A 17 0.04 -8.83 11.43
N LEU A 18 1.14 -9.56 11.32
CA LEU A 18 1.69 -10.41 12.39
C LEU A 18 1.94 -9.62 13.66
N PHE A 19 2.58 -8.46 13.53
CA PHE A 19 2.83 -7.57 14.67
C PHE A 19 1.52 -7.06 15.29
N ALA A 20 0.55 -6.62 14.48
CA ALA A 20 -0.73 -6.13 14.97
C ALA A 20 -1.54 -7.21 15.71
N LEU A 21 -1.42 -8.47 15.28
CA LEU A 21 -2.03 -9.63 15.93
C LEU A 21 -1.28 -10.11 17.18
N GLY A 22 -0.09 -9.57 17.49
CA GLY A 22 0.73 -10.06 18.58
C GLY A 22 1.22 -11.48 18.37
N ALA A 23 1.55 -11.83 17.13
CA ALA A 23 2.02 -13.16 16.74
C ALA A 23 3.56 -13.18 16.54
N ASP A 24 4.28 -12.34 17.26
CA ASP A 24 5.72 -12.18 17.10
C ASP A 24 6.49 -13.46 17.41
N GLU A 25 6.03 -14.22 18.40
CA GLU A 25 6.70 -15.41 18.92
C GLU A 25 6.83 -16.56 17.91
N VAL A 26 5.96 -16.59 16.90
CA VAL A 26 6.04 -17.64 15.87
C VAL A 26 6.94 -17.24 14.69
N VAL A 27 7.35 -15.97 14.60
CA VAL A 27 8.18 -15.49 13.50
C VAL A 27 9.64 -15.87 13.73
N VAL A 28 10.22 -16.59 12.76
CA VAL A 28 11.61 -17.07 12.81
C VAL A 28 12.52 -16.45 11.77
N GLY A 29 11.98 -15.69 10.82
CA GLY A 29 12.74 -14.98 9.78
C GLY A 29 11.90 -13.93 9.06
N ARG A 30 12.57 -12.94 8.48
CA ARG A 30 11.94 -11.81 7.81
C ARG A 30 12.79 -11.26 6.67
N THR A 31 12.18 -10.48 5.78
CA THR A 31 12.94 -9.66 4.82
C THR A 31 13.44 -8.35 5.46
N GLN A 32 14.37 -7.69 4.78
CA GLN A 32 15.00 -6.46 5.26
C GLN A 32 13.98 -5.35 5.50
N GLU A 33 12.97 -5.23 4.65
CA GLU A 33 11.98 -4.16 4.65
C GLU A 33 10.94 -4.29 5.78
N CYS A 34 10.87 -5.44 6.45
CA CYS A 34 9.89 -5.65 7.51
C CYS A 34 10.07 -4.71 8.71
N LEU A 35 11.32 -4.43 9.12
CA LEU A 35 11.55 -3.51 10.25
C LEU A 35 11.14 -2.05 9.94
N PRO A 36 11.55 -1.44 8.82
CA PRO A 36 11.05 -0.13 8.43
C PRO A 36 9.52 -0.08 8.37
N ALA A 37 8.87 -1.14 7.89
CA ALA A 37 7.43 -1.23 7.84
C ALA A 37 6.78 -1.23 9.23
N LEU A 38 7.34 -1.96 10.20
CA LEU A 38 6.87 -1.94 11.58
C LEU A 38 7.05 -0.56 12.23
N GLN A 39 8.15 0.14 11.96
CA GLN A 39 8.37 1.50 12.44
C GLN A 39 7.31 2.47 11.87
N GLN A 40 6.99 2.32 10.59
CA GLN A 40 5.91 3.08 9.96
C GLN A 40 4.55 2.77 10.61
N TYR A 41 4.24 1.50 10.84
CA TYR A 41 3.03 1.07 11.54
C TYR A 41 2.91 1.73 12.91
N LEU A 42 3.94 1.66 13.74
CA LEU A 42 3.94 2.29 15.06
C LEU A 42 3.68 3.81 14.98
N THR A 43 4.29 4.47 14.00
CA THR A 43 4.12 5.91 13.77
C THR A 43 2.67 6.24 13.39
N VAL A 44 2.08 5.51 12.45
CA VAL A 44 0.70 5.74 11.96
C VAL A 44 -0.33 5.47 13.06
N TRP A 45 -0.09 4.44 13.87
CA TRP A 45 -0.98 4.05 14.95
C TRP A 45 -0.66 4.76 16.28
N ARG A 46 0.35 5.64 16.30
CA ARG A 46 0.80 6.38 17.49
C ARG A 46 1.11 5.46 18.68
N ILE A 47 1.66 4.29 18.38
CA ILE A 47 2.09 3.33 19.39
C ILE A 47 3.49 3.74 19.86
N ALA A 48 3.62 4.03 21.15
CA ALA A 48 4.92 4.39 21.72
C ALA A 48 5.87 3.18 21.71
N ALA A 49 7.06 3.34 21.11
CA ALA A 49 8.00 2.25 20.94
C ALA A 49 8.38 1.53 22.25
N HIS A 50 8.42 2.27 23.38
CA HIS A 50 8.74 1.69 24.68
C HIS A 50 7.67 0.69 25.18
N THR A 51 6.40 0.84 24.77
CA THR A 51 5.31 -0.07 25.15
C THR A 51 5.39 -1.43 24.44
N VAL A 52 6.16 -1.51 23.36
CA VAL A 52 6.36 -2.70 22.53
C VAL A 52 7.85 -3.04 22.37
N ALA A 53 8.70 -2.54 23.26
CA ALA A 53 10.16 -2.63 23.14
C ALA A 53 10.66 -4.08 23.02
N GLN A 54 10.16 -4.99 23.84
CA GLN A 54 10.54 -6.41 23.78
C GLN A 54 10.17 -7.06 22.44
N ARG A 55 8.99 -6.73 21.90
CA ARG A 55 8.52 -7.22 20.61
C ARG A 55 9.41 -6.70 19.48
N LEU A 56 9.73 -5.39 19.49
CA LEU A 56 10.65 -4.80 18.51
C LEU A 56 12.04 -5.41 18.59
N GLN A 57 12.54 -5.65 19.80
CA GLN A 57 13.83 -6.32 20.00
C GLN A 57 13.81 -7.74 19.41
N HIS A 58 12.72 -8.50 19.59
CA HIS A 58 12.54 -9.78 18.94
C HIS A 58 12.65 -9.66 17.41
N TRP A 59 11.87 -8.74 16.79
CA TRP A 59 11.92 -8.51 15.34
C TRP A 59 13.29 -8.06 14.83
N GLN A 60 14.03 -7.26 15.62
CA GLN A 60 15.40 -6.84 15.29
C GLN A 60 16.39 -8.02 15.28
N ALA A 61 16.20 -8.96 16.19
CA ALA A 61 17.06 -10.14 16.33
C ALA A 61 16.77 -11.25 15.29
N LEU A 62 15.63 -11.18 14.58
CA LEU A 62 15.28 -12.19 13.60
C LEU A 62 16.27 -12.21 12.43
N PRO A 63 16.65 -13.41 11.93
CA PRO A 63 17.39 -13.57 10.70
C PRO A 63 16.74 -12.85 9.52
N VAL A 64 17.56 -12.15 8.72
CA VAL A 64 17.14 -11.52 7.47
C VAL A 64 17.37 -12.54 6.36
N VAL A 65 16.28 -12.94 5.69
CA VAL A 65 16.31 -13.96 4.64
C VAL A 65 16.29 -13.35 3.22
N GLY A 66 16.69 -12.10 3.09
CA GLY A 66 16.75 -11.39 1.81
C GLY A 66 16.00 -10.06 1.82
N THR A 67 15.77 -9.53 0.65
CA THR A 67 15.00 -8.30 0.40
C THR A 67 13.68 -8.63 -0.27
N TRP A 68 12.60 -7.88 0.02
CA TRP A 68 11.35 -8.05 -0.71
C TRP A 68 11.47 -7.41 -2.12
N PRO A 69 11.06 -8.10 -3.18
CA PRO A 69 10.41 -9.41 -3.23
C PRO A 69 11.38 -10.60 -3.35
N LEU A 70 12.68 -10.42 -3.26
CA LEU A 70 13.71 -11.43 -3.49
C LEU A 70 14.20 -12.04 -2.16
N ALA A 71 13.69 -13.20 -1.78
CA ALA A 71 14.16 -13.94 -0.62
C ALA A 71 15.24 -14.95 -1.02
N ASP A 72 16.24 -15.13 -0.14
CA ASP A 72 17.27 -16.13 -0.32
C ASP A 72 16.79 -17.50 0.12
N ARG A 73 16.79 -18.45 -0.81
CA ARG A 73 16.26 -19.80 -0.62
C ARG A 73 16.96 -20.56 0.50
N GLU A 74 18.27 -20.53 0.54
CA GLU A 74 19.08 -21.29 1.52
C GLU A 74 18.85 -20.74 2.91
N SER A 75 18.82 -19.42 3.06
CA SER A 75 18.50 -18.75 4.33
C SER A 75 17.11 -19.13 4.84
N VAL A 76 16.10 -19.18 3.97
CA VAL A 76 14.74 -19.60 4.38
C VAL A 76 14.73 -21.08 4.79
N GLN A 77 15.33 -21.96 4.00
CA GLN A 77 15.36 -23.41 4.29
C GLN A 77 16.09 -23.73 5.60
N THR A 78 17.17 -23.01 5.92
CA THR A 78 17.93 -23.16 7.17
C THR A 78 17.07 -22.91 8.40
N LEU A 79 16.07 -22.04 8.28
CA LEU A 79 15.13 -21.75 9.36
C LEU A 79 14.07 -22.83 9.55
N GLN A 80 13.97 -23.81 8.68
CA GLN A 80 12.95 -24.88 8.73
C GLN A 80 11.54 -24.35 9.05
N PRO A 81 10.99 -23.43 8.23
CA PRO A 81 9.68 -22.88 8.51
C PRO A 81 8.57 -23.92 8.33
N GLU A 82 7.55 -23.85 9.18
CA GLU A 82 6.28 -24.59 9.02
C GLU A 82 5.31 -23.86 8.10
N ALA A 83 5.48 -22.51 7.97
CA ALA A 83 4.71 -21.70 7.05
C ALA A 83 5.53 -20.53 6.51
N ILE A 84 5.25 -20.17 5.26
CA ILE A 84 5.76 -18.96 4.60
C ILE A 84 4.58 -18.05 4.31
N LEU A 85 4.68 -16.81 4.76
CA LEU A 85 3.67 -15.79 4.55
C LEU A 85 4.22 -14.69 3.64
N THR A 86 3.50 -14.37 2.56
CA THR A 86 3.89 -13.35 1.60
C THR A 86 2.68 -12.55 1.11
N SER A 87 2.90 -11.40 0.51
CA SER A 87 1.86 -10.59 -0.12
C SER A 87 2.38 -9.86 -1.35
N GLY A 88 1.47 -9.44 -2.20
CA GLY A 88 1.76 -8.64 -3.40
C GLY A 88 0.95 -9.09 -4.60
N SER A 89 0.81 -8.22 -5.58
CA SER A 89 0.16 -8.50 -6.86
C SER A 89 1.22 -8.93 -7.88
N GLY A 90 1.52 -10.21 -7.93
CA GLY A 90 2.46 -10.71 -8.94
C GLY A 90 2.75 -12.20 -8.81
N PRO A 91 3.38 -12.81 -9.82
CA PRO A 91 3.71 -14.24 -9.82
C PRO A 91 4.70 -14.64 -8.73
N PHE A 92 5.34 -13.65 -8.09
CA PHE A 92 6.35 -13.85 -7.05
C PHE A 92 5.81 -14.60 -5.81
N GLY A 93 4.54 -14.44 -5.44
CA GLY A 93 4.07 -14.93 -4.14
C GLY A 93 4.05 -16.45 -4.00
N VAL A 94 3.35 -17.16 -4.90
CA VAL A 94 3.03 -18.59 -4.70
C VAL A 94 4.08 -19.51 -5.31
N HIS A 95 4.51 -19.24 -6.53
CA HIS A 95 5.38 -20.15 -7.25
C HIS A 95 6.81 -20.19 -6.66
N GLU A 96 7.36 -19.04 -6.31
CA GLU A 96 8.71 -18.97 -5.73
C GLU A 96 8.75 -19.45 -4.29
N ALA A 97 7.72 -19.17 -3.49
CA ALA A 97 7.67 -19.68 -2.12
C ALA A 97 7.64 -21.22 -2.07
N GLN A 98 6.99 -21.89 -3.04
CA GLN A 98 7.03 -23.35 -3.19
C GLN A 98 8.45 -23.87 -3.40
N THR A 99 9.34 -23.06 -4.01
CA THR A 99 10.74 -23.44 -4.21
C THR A 99 11.54 -23.49 -2.90
N PHE A 100 11.03 -22.91 -1.80
CA PHE A 100 11.72 -22.89 -0.51
C PHE A 100 11.65 -24.23 0.26
N GLY A 101 11.06 -25.26 -0.32
CA GLY A 101 11.06 -26.61 0.26
C GLY A 101 10.00 -26.82 1.35
N VAL A 102 9.01 -25.94 1.45
CA VAL A 102 7.83 -26.15 2.30
C VAL A 102 6.70 -26.78 1.47
N ALA A 103 5.75 -27.43 2.14
CA ALA A 103 4.57 -27.97 1.49
C ALA A 103 3.75 -26.84 0.85
N ALA A 104 3.10 -27.10 -0.27
CA ALA A 104 2.36 -26.08 -1.01
C ALA A 104 1.22 -25.45 -0.19
N ASP A 105 0.60 -26.21 0.70
CA ASP A 105 -0.43 -25.78 1.63
C ASP A 105 0.10 -25.01 2.85
N ALA A 106 1.43 -24.94 3.00
CA ALA A 106 2.12 -24.14 4.02
C ALA A 106 2.54 -22.75 3.50
N VAL A 107 2.22 -22.41 2.25
CA VAL A 107 2.49 -21.11 1.67
C VAL A 107 1.20 -20.31 1.60
N PHE A 108 1.18 -19.17 2.31
CA PHE A 108 0.04 -18.26 2.36
C PHE A 108 0.40 -16.97 1.63
N HIS A 109 -0.26 -16.73 0.51
CA HIS A 109 -0.10 -15.52 -0.28
C HIS A 109 -1.35 -14.63 -0.15
N PHE A 110 -1.16 -13.39 0.25
CA PHE A 110 -2.21 -12.41 0.46
C PHE A 110 -2.21 -11.37 -0.69
N ASP A 111 -2.95 -11.65 -1.76
CA ASP A 111 -3.19 -10.69 -2.85
C ASP A 111 -4.30 -9.70 -2.43
N THR A 112 -3.90 -8.71 -1.66
CA THR A 112 -4.82 -7.69 -1.13
C THR A 112 -4.98 -6.59 -2.18
N ARG A 113 -6.19 -6.40 -2.68
CA ARG A 113 -6.49 -5.36 -3.68
C ARG A 113 -7.50 -4.33 -3.20
N THR A 114 -8.35 -4.70 -2.25
CA THR A 114 -9.42 -3.87 -1.70
C THR A 114 -9.33 -3.81 -0.17
N LEU A 115 -10.06 -2.89 0.44
CA LEU A 115 -10.22 -2.87 1.89
C LEU A 115 -10.92 -4.14 2.40
N TYR A 116 -11.84 -4.69 1.61
CA TYR A 116 -12.49 -5.95 1.94
C TYR A 116 -11.50 -7.11 1.98
N ASP A 117 -10.59 -7.22 0.98
CA ASP A 117 -9.55 -8.25 1.00
C ASP A 117 -8.64 -8.10 2.22
N LEU A 118 -8.28 -6.87 2.59
CA LEU A 118 -7.46 -6.62 3.78
C LEU A 118 -8.12 -7.18 5.03
N ASP A 119 -9.41 -6.92 5.23
CA ASP A 119 -10.17 -7.46 6.37
C ASP A 119 -10.20 -8.99 6.34
N GLN A 120 -10.46 -9.60 5.16
CA GLN A 120 -10.46 -11.06 5.00
C GLN A 120 -9.07 -11.66 5.31
N HIS A 121 -8.00 -11.05 4.85
CA HIS A 121 -6.64 -11.54 5.10
C HIS A 121 -6.23 -11.42 6.58
N ILE A 122 -6.63 -10.35 7.26
CA ILE A 122 -6.46 -10.22 8.73
C ILE A 122 -7.20 -11.35 9.46
N GLN A 123 -8.45 -11.65 9.05
CA GLN A 123 -9.24 -12.74 9.62
C GLN A 123 -8.59 -14.10 9.37
N GLN A 124 -8.17 -14.38 8.13
CA GLN A 124 -7.51 -15.63 7.74
C GLN A 124 -6.22 -15.84 8.54
N LEU A 125 -5.41 -14.79 8.69
CA LEU A 125 -4.18 -14.84 9.48
C LEU A 125 -4.49 -15.06 10.97
N GLY A 126 -5.53 -14.41 11.47
CA GLY A 126 -6.03 -14.62 12.83
C GLY A 126 -6.47 -16.06 13.09
N LEU A 127 -7.16 -16.68 12.13
CA LEU A 127 -7.55 -18.10 12.20
C LEU A 127 -6.33 -19.04 12.16
N LEU A 128 -5.41 -18.80 11.22
CA LEU A 128 -4.19 -19.60 11.06
C LEU A 128 -3.35 -19.63 12.33
N LEU A 129 -3.25 -18.49 13.02
CA LEU A 129 -2.37 -18.31 14.19
C LEU A 129 -3.11 -18.40 15.54
N ASN A 130 -4.40 -18.78 15.54
CA ASN A 130 -5.24 -18.79 16.73
C ASN A 130 -5.31 -17.43 17.46
N LYS A 131 -5.40 -16.32 16.66
CA LYS A 131 -5.46 -14.93 17.11
C LYS A 131 -6.75 -14.23 16.60
N THR A 132 -7.87 -14.93 16.64
CA THR A 132 -9.15 -14.44 16.08
C THR A 132 -9.69 -13.21 16.81
N ALA A 133 -9.53 -13.14 18.14
CA ALA A 133 -9.95 -11.98 18.92
C ALA A 133 -9.09 -10.74 18.60
N GLU A 134 -7.79 -10.94 18.41
CA GLU A 134 -6.86 -9.90 17.99
C GLU A 134 -7.19 -9.39 16.57
N ALA A 135 -7.49 -10.31 15.65
CA ALA A 135 -7.91 -9.96 14.28
C ALA A 135 -9.18 -9.11 14.29
N ALA A 136 -10.19 -9.53 15.04
CA ALA A 136 -11.44 -8.74 15.17
C ALA A 136 -11.17 -7.33 15.74
N ARG A 137 -10.24 -7.22 16.71
CA ARG A 137 -9.85 -5.93 17.30
C ARG A 137 -9.13 -5.03 16.29
N VAL A 138 -8.20 -5.58 15.50
CA VAL A 138 -7.48 -4.83 14.45
C VAL A 138 -8.48 -4.30 13.42
N ILE A 139 -9.40 -5.14 12.92
CA ILE A 139 -10.43 -4.74 11.95
C ILE A 139 -11.33 -3.66 12.53
N ALA A 140 -11.81 -3.81 13.77
CA ALA A 140 -12.63 -2.79 14.42
C ALA A 140 -11.90 -1.44 14.52
N GLN A 141 -10.60 -1.43 14.81
CA GLN A 141 -9.80 -0.20 14.84
C GLN A 141 -9.64 0.44 13.45
N LEU A 142 -9.45 -0.36 12.40
CA LEU A 142 -9.42 0.11 11.01
C LEU A 142 -10.77 0.74 10.63
N THR A 143 -11.87 0.07 10.92
CA THR A 143 -13.24 0.56 10.67
C THR A 143 -13.48 1.90 11.37
N LEU A 144 -13.13 2.02 12.65
CA LEU A 144 -13.27 3.27 13.41
C LEU A 144 -12.50 4.43 12.74
N ARG A 145 -11.30 4.19 12.22
CA ARG A 145 -10.54 5.22 11.52
C ARG A 145 -11.15 5.59 10.16
N CYS A 146 -11.68 4.61 9.43
CA CYS A 146 -12.42 4.88 8.20
C CYS A 146 -13.67 5.72 8.47
N ASP A 147 -14.44 5.39 9.51
CA ASP A 147 -15.66 6.11 9.88
C ASP A 147 -15.35 7.54 10.36
N ALA A 148 -14.26 7.72 11.13
CA ALA A 148 -13.79 9.05 11.51
C ALA A 148 -13.39 9.90 10.28
N ALA A 149 -12.75 9.31 9.29
CA ALA A 149 -12.42 9.98 8.03
C ALA A 149 -13.69 10.33 7.22
N ARG A 150 -14.62 9.37 7.10
CA ARG A 150 -15.93 9.60 6.46
C ARG A 150 -16.72 10.71 7.13
N ALA A 151 -16.72 10.79 8.45
CA ALA A 151 -17.41 11.84 9.19
C ALA A 151 -16.84 13.24 8.93
N ARG A 152 -15.54 13.32 8.64
CA ARG A 152 -14.84 14.57 8.34
C ARG A 152 -14.91 14.99 6.87
N ARG A 153 -15.24 14.05 5.95
CA ARG A 153 -15.33 14.37 4.52
C ARG A 153 -16.45 15.35 4.25
N ARG A 154 -16.24 16.26 3.31
CA ARG A 154 -17.33 17.10 2.80
C ARG A 154 -18.24 16.27 1.89
N ARG A 155 -19.55 16.51 2.00
CA ARG A 155 -20.53 15.97 1.06
C ARG A 155 -20.69 16.96 -0.09
N TRP A 156 -20.47 16.49 -1.29
CA TRP A 156 -20.57 17.26 -2.51
C TRP A 156 -21.86 16.90 -3.23
N PRO A 157 -22.57 17.88 -3.86
CA PRO A 157 -23.61 17.56 -4.83
C PRO A 157 -23.08 16.70 -5.98
N VAL A 158 -21.85 17.04 -6.48
CA VAL A 158 -21.09 16.25 -7.45
C VAL A 158 -19.72 16.04 -6.86
N PRO A 159 -19.32 14.80 -6.55
CA PRO A 159 -17.98 14.51 -6.04
C PRO A 159 -16.88 14.91 -7.03
N PRO A 160 -15.76 15.50 -6.58
CA PRO A 160 -14.64 15.84 -7.47
C PRO A 160 -14.02 14.58 -8.07
N THR A 161 -13.68 14.65 -9.34
CA THR A 161 -12.91 13.60 -10.01
C THR A 161 -11.45 13.70 -9.65
N ALA A 162 -10.83 12.58 -9.29
CA ALA A 162 -9.45 12.52 -8.85
C ALA A 162 -8.62 11.55 -9.70
N LEU A 163 -7.54 12.08 -10.30
CA LEU A 163 -6.52 11.30 -10.98
C LEU A 163 -5.40 11.02 -9.99
N LEU A 164 -5.05 9.76 -9.76
CA LEU A 164 -3.86 9.39 -9.01
C LEU A 164 -2.74 8.96 -9.95
N GLU A 165 -1.70 9.78 -10.08
CA GLU A 165 -0.43 9.32 -10.63
C GLU A 165 0.28 8.44 -9.60
N TYR A 166 0.51 7.17 -9.96
CA TYR A 166 1.18 6.21 -9.10
C TYR A 166 2.66 6.56 -8.89
N CYS A 167 3.57 5.67 -8.92
CA CYS A 167 4.98 5.98 -8.68
C CYS A 167 5.68 6.42 -9.96
N VAL A 168 6.19 7.65 -9.98
CA VAL A 168 6.95 8.18 -11.13
C VAL A 168 8.25 7.40 -11.36
N CYS A 169 8.86 6.82 -10.33
CA CYS A 169 10.10 6.04 -10.48
C CYS A 169 9.87 4.74 -11.26
N VAL A 170 8.70 4.10 -11.14
CA VAL A 170 8.36 2.93 -11.98
C VAL A 170 8.30 3.29 -13.46
N GLN A 171 8.04 4.55 -13.78
CA GLN A 171 7.98 5.05 -15.17
C GLN A 171 9.37 5.24 -15.78
N TYR A 172 10.40 5.44 -14.96
CA TYR A 172 11.74 5.82 -15.41
C TYR A 172 12.82 4.77 -15.15
N ASP A 173 12.59 3.83 -14.22
CA ASP A 173 13.60 2.89 -13.75
C ASP A 173 13.54 1.51 -14.43
N VAL A 174 12.54 1.31 -15.27
CA VAL A 174 12.38 0.04 -15.97
C VAL A 174 13.10 0.10 -17.30
N ASP A 175 14.33 -0.47 -17.32
CA ASP A 175 15.10 -0.77 -18.52
C ASP A 175 15.33 0.42 -19.49
N PRO A 176 16.53 1.00 -19.54
CA PRO A 176 16.83 2.10 -20.47
C PRO A 176 16.58 1.76 -21.94
N ASP A 177 16.50 0.48 -22.32
CA ASP A 177 16.18 0.03 -23.67
C ASP A 177 14.67 -0.18 -23.89
N ARG A 178 13.86 -0.32 -22.83
CA ARG A 178 12.43 -0.13 -22.89
C ARG A 178 12.17 1.34 -22.71
N ARG A 179 11.94 2.05 -23.80
CA ARG A 179 11.40 3.42 -23.79
C ARG A 179 10.12 3.40 -22.97
N VAL A 180 10.27 3.57 -21.66
CA VAL A 180 9.16 3.81 -20.77
C VAL A 180 8.46 5.04 -21.31
N ALA A 181 7.18 4.93 -21.47
CA ALA A 181 6.32 5.96 -22.02
C ALA A 181 6.73 7.33 -21.48
N ASP A 182 7.01 8.25 -22.36
CA ASP A 182 7.29 9.64 -22.01
C ASP A 182 6.18 10.14 -21.07
N PRO A 183 6.48 10.57 -19.83
CA PRO A 183 5.44 11.01 -18.88
C PRO A 183 4.61 12.19 -19.38
N ALA A 184 5.10 12.90 -20.41
CA ALA A 184 4.29 13.88 -21.12
C ALA A 184 3.10 13.21 -21.84
N HIS A 185 3.24 11.94 -22.24
CA HIS A 185 2.27 11.27 -23.09
C HIS A 185 1.53 10.10 -22.42
N THR A 186 2.09 9.51 -21.35
CA THR A 186 1.48 8.35 -20.68
C THR A 186 1.88 8.32 -19.21
N ILE A 187 0.95 8.06 -18.31
CA ILE A 187 1.24 7.89 -16.88
C ILE A 187 0.69 6.56 -16.36
N LEU A 188 1.27 6.06 -15.27
CA LEU A 188 0.74 4.96 -14.50
C LEU A 188 -0.26 5.50 -13.49
N VAL A 189 -1.53 5.10 -13.62
CA VAL A 189 -2.60 5.44 -12.69
C VAL A 189 -2.71 4.38 -11.62
N GLY A 190 -2.82 4.81 -10.38
CA GLY A 190 -2.87 3.92 -9.22
C GLY A 190 -4.14 3.09 -9.16
N GLY A 191 -3.98 1.82 -8.84
CA GLY A 191 -5.04 0.85 -8.58
C GLY A 191 -5.04 0.35 -7.13
N HIS A 192 -5.43 -0.89 -6.92
CA HIS A 192 -5.53 -1.57 -5.63
C HIS A 192 -6.41 -0.79 -4.64
N LEU A 193 -5.92 -0.43 -3.46
CA LEU A 193 -6.67 0.36 -2.46
C LEU A 193 -6.95 1.80 -2.86
N ALA A 194 -6.22 2.36 -3.82
CA ALA A 194 -6.31 3.77 -4.13
C ALA A 194 -7.73 4.24 -4.52
N PRO A 195 -8.47 3.52 -5.39
CA PRO A 195 -9.85 3.88 -5.69
C PRO A 195 -10.77 3.87 -4.47
N ASP A 196 -10.65 2.86 -3.59
CA ASP A 196 -11.43 2.77 -2.36
C ASP A 196 -11.18 3.99 -1.44
N LEU A 197 -9.91 4.35 -1.27
CA LEU A 197 -9.52 5.48 -0.40
C LEU A 197 -9.97 6.82 -0.98
N ILE A 198 -9.92 7.00 -2.30
CA ILE A 198 -10.46 8.20 -2.97
C ILE A 198 -11.96 8.29 -2.75
N GLN A 199 -12.71 7.20 -2.94
CA GLN A 199 -14.16 7.18 -2.69
C GLN A 199 -14.50 7.42 -1.22
N LEU A 200 -13.78 6.80 -0.29
CA LEU A 200 -13.97 7.03 1.15
C LEU A 200 -13.72 8.48 1.55
N SER A 201 -12.78 9.15 0.89
CA SER A 201 -12.49 10.57 1.13
C SER A 201 -13.50 11.54 0.49
N GLY A 202 -14.41 11.02 -0.34
CA GLY A 202 -15.48 11.79 -1.00
C GLY A 202 -15.20 12.22 -2.43
N GLY A 203 -14.13 11.71 -3.06
CA GLY A 203 -13.83 11.90 -4.48
C GLY A 203 -14.32 10.76 -5.36
N THR A 204 -14.22 10.93 -6.67
CA THR A 204 -14.47 9.91 -7.70
C THR A 204 -13.15 9.55 -8.37
N PRO A 205 -12.65 8.32 -8.23
CA PRO A 205 -11.40 7.91 -8.88
C PRO A 205 -11.60 7.87 -10.40
N LEU A 206 -10.58 8.33 -11.14
CA LEU A 206 -10.54 8.24 -12.60
C LEU A 206 -9.68 7.06 -13.04
N PHE A 207 -10.12 6.39 -14.10
CA PHE A 207 -9.42 5.33 -14.84
C PHE A 207 -9.25 3.99 -14.10
N THR A 208 -9.35 3.93 -12.78
CA THR A 208 -9.29 2.68 -12.00
C THR A 208 -10.46 2.60 -11.04
N GLN A 209 -10.91 1.38 -10.78
CA GLN A 209 -11.96 1.04 -9.82
C GLN A 209 -11.40 0.17 -8.70
N SER A 210 -12.22 -0.06 -7.66
CA SER A 210 -11.87 -0.94 -6.54
C SER A 210 -11.37 -2.30 -7.04
N GLY A 211 -10.20 -2.71 -6.59
CA GLY A 211 -9.58 -3.99 -6.95
C GLY A 211 -8.82 -4.02 -8.29
N ASP A 212 -8.92 -2.97 -9.11
CA ASP A 212 -8.14 -2.89 -10.35
C ASP A 212 -6.64 -2.85 -10.05
N SER A 213 -5.85 -3.44 -10.95
CA SER A 213 -4.40 -3.18 -10.98
C SER A 213 -4.12 -1.75 -11.46
N ALA A 214 -2.94 -1.23 -11.14
CA ALA A 214 -2.47 0.00 -11.76
C ALA A 214 -2.41 -0.16 -13.29
N LYS A 215 -2.78 0.90 -14.03
CA LYS A 215 -2.79 0.85 -15.50
C LYS A 215 -2.15 2.08 -16.13
N TRP A 216 -1.60 1.89 -17.31
CA TRP A 216 -1.08 2.97 -18.14
C TRP A 216 -2.23 3.70 -18.83
N VAL A 217 -2.23 5.04 -18.77
CA VAL A 217 -3.25 5.90 -19.34
C VAL A 217 -2.56 6.98 -20.18
N ALA A 218 -3.02 7.16 -21.42
CA ALA A 218 -2.50 8.17 -22.31
C ALA A 218 -2.93 9.59 -21.87
N PHE A 219 -2.07 10.58 -22.09
CA PHE A 219 -2.36 11.97 -21.78
C PHE A 219 -3.66 12.46 -22.45
N GLU A 220 -3.93 12.04 -23.67
CA GLU A 220 -5.13 12.40 -24.40
C GLU A 220 -6.42 11.95 -23.67
N GLU A 221 -6.40 10.77 -23.03
CA GLU A 221 -7.52 10.29 -22.21
C GLU A 221 -7.68 11.16 -20.96
N ILE A 222 -6.56 11.55 -20.33
CA ILE A 222 -6.56 12.44 -19.17
C ILE A 222 -7.08 13.82 -19.55
N ARG A 223 -6.64 14.33 -20.69
CA ARG A 223 -7.09 15.63 -21.25
C ARG A 223 -8.59 15.61 -21.54
N ALA A 224 -9.11 14.53 -22.09
CA ALA A 224 -10.54 14.37 -22.32
C ALA A 224 -11.35 14.27 -21.01
N ALA A 225 -10.81 13.61 -19.99
CA ALA A 225 -11.47 13.45 -18.70
C ALA A 225 -11.45 14.71 -17.81
N GLN A 226 -10.50 15.62 -18.02
CA GLN A 226 -10.36 16.88 -17.27
C GLN A 226 -10.49 16.68 -15.75
N PRO A 227 -9.55 16.01 -15.07
CA PRO A 227 -9.64 15.77 -13.63
C PRO A 227 -9.79 17.06 -12.83
N ASP A 228 -10.62 17.04 -11.79
CA ASP A 228 -10.75 18.16 -10.85
C ASP A 228 -9.54 18.25 -9.92
N VAL A 229 -8.95 17.11 -9.57
CA VAL A 229 -7.81 16.99 -8.66
C VAL A 229 -6.81 16.00 -9.24
N ILE A 230 -5.52 16.35 -9.17
CA ILE A 230 -4.44 15.41 -9.47
C ILE A 230 -3.68 15.12 -8.18
N LEU A 231 -3.55 13.85 -7.87
CA LEU A 231 -2.83 13.31 -6.73
C LEU A 231 -1.53 12.69 -7.26
N GLN A 232 -0.39 13.21 -6.81
CA GLN A 232 0.90 12.66 -7.19
C GLN A 232 1.52 11.90 -6.01
N TYR A 233 1.70 10.60 -6.15
CA TYR A 233 2.33 9.82 -5.11
C TYR A 233 3.83 10.12 -5.05
N ASP A 234 4.28 10.68 -3.92
CA ASP A 234 5.68 10.93 -3.61
C ASP A 234 6.23 9.78 -2.76
N CYS A 235 6.84 8.80 -3.39
CA CYS A 235 7.46 7.66 -2.69
C CYS A 235 8.73 8.11 -1.94
N HIS A 236 8.53 8.62 -0.71
CA HIS A 236 9.62 8.99 0.21
C HIS A 236 10.64 10.01 -0.34
N GLY A 237 10.18 11.00 -1.09
CA GLY A 237 11.06 12.04 -1.64
C GLY A 237 11.82 11.59 -2.88
N CYS A 238 11.24 10.70 -3.67
CA CYS A 238 11.79 10.26 -4.94
C CYS A 238 12.26 11.45 -5.78
N PRO A 239 13.54 11.53 -6.17
CA PRO A 239 14.06 12.65 -6.95
C PRO A 239 13.38 12.78 -8.31
N MET A 240 12.77 11.71 -8.83
CA MET A 240 12.10 11.70 -10.12
C MET A 240 10.80 12.53 -10.12
N ALA A 241 10.01 12.47 -9.05
CA ALA A 241 8.81 13.32 -8.92
C ALA A 241 9.17 14.81 -8.91
N ARG A 242 10.33 15.16 -8.35
CA ARG A 242 10.85 16.54 -8.34
C ARG A 242 11.40 16.97 -9.70
N LYS A 243 11.98 16.05 -10.49
CA LYS A 243 12.52 16.33 -11.82
C LYS A 243 11.41 16.54 -12.87
N HIS A 244 10.25 15.91 -12.65
CA HIS A 244 9.13 15.92 -13.59
C HIS A 244 7.82 16.35 -12.92
N PRO A 245 7.78 17.57 -12.34
CA PRO A 245 6.57 18.05 -11.69
C PRO A 245 5.45 18.20 -12.72
N ILE A 246 4.25 17.76 -12.37
CA ILE A 246 3.09 17.73 -13.25
C ILE A 246 2.86 19.08 -13.97
N PRO A 247 2.89 20.24 -13.29
CA PRO A 247 2.65 21.52 -13.96
C PRO A 247 3.67 21.90 -15.04
N ALA A 248 4.88 21.33 -14.98
CA ALA A 248 5.96 21.62 -15.93
C ALA A 248 5.98 20.66 -17.14
N ARG A 249 5.12 19.67 -17.18
CA ARG A 249 5.05 18.71 -18.30
C ARG A 249 4.39 19.34 -19.52
N PRO A 250 4.90 19.07 -20.74
CA PRO A 250 4.29 19.58 -21.97
C PRO A 250 2.81 19.21 -22.07
N GLY A 251 1.95 20.19 -22.37
CA GLY A 251 0.51 20.04 -22.53
C GLY A 251 -0.30 19.97 -21.21
N TRP A 252 0.32 19.66 -20.08
CA TRP A 252 -0.41 19.48 -18.81
C TRP A 252 -1.00 20.77 -18.24
N SER A 253 -0.48 21.95 -18.63
CA SER A 253 -1.06 23.25 -18.29
C SER A 253 -2.48 23.45 -18.83
N GLU A 254 -2.93 22.65 -19.80
CA GLU A 254 -4.30 22.67 -20.33
C GLU A 254 -5.32 22.01 -19.39
N LEU A 255 -4.87 21.18 -18.43
CA LEU A 255 -5.76 20.51 -17.49
C LEU A 255 -6.34 21.50 -16.48
N THR A 256 -7.63 21.36 -16.21
CA THR A 256 -8.35 22.18 -15.23
C THR A 256 -7.70 22.10 -13.85
N ALA A 257 -7.31 20.91 -13.40
CA ALA A 257 -6.62 20.72 -12.13
C ALA A 257 -5.30 21.49 -12.05
N VAL A 258 -4.52 21.54 -13.14
CA VAL A 258 -3.24 22.27 -13.17
C VAL A 258 -3.48 23.77 -13.15
N ARG A 259 -4.43 24.29 -13.95
CA ARG A 259 -4.79 25.72 -13.96
C ARG A 259 -5.31 26.22 -12.62
N ARG A 260 -5.96 25.33 -11.83
CA ARG A 260 -6.50 25.65 -10.50
C ARG A 260 -5.53 25.32 -9.37
N GLU A 261 -4.31 24.97 -9.69
CA GLU A 261 -3.29 24.54 -8.71
C GLU A 261 -3.75 23.36 -7.83
N ALA A 262 -4.67 22.53 -8.34
CA ALA A 262 -5.23 21.36 -7.66
C ALA A 262 -4.39 20.10 -7.91
N VAL A 263 -3.06 20.22 -7.83
CA VAL A 263 -2.08 19.14 -7.91
C VAL A 263 -1.45 18.96 -6.54
N TYR A 264 -1.71 17.81 -5.90
CA TYR A 264 -1.30 17.59 -4.52
C TYR A 264 -0.34 16.40 -4.40
N PRO A 265 0.83 16.57 -3.77
CA PRO A 265 1.70 15.45 -3.45
C PRO A 265 1.10 14.62 -2.31
N LEU A 266 1.06 13.31 -2.48
CA LEU A 266 0.71 12.36 -1.43
C LEU A 266 1.97 11.70 -0.89
N ARG A 267 2.26 11.92 0.39
CA ARG A 267 3.42 11.33 1.08
C ARG A 267 3.10 9.99 1.75
N ALA A 268 1.83 9.74 2.02
CA ALA A 268 1.40 8.46 2.54
C ALA A 268 1.15 7.49 1.39
N ASN A 269 1.63 6.26 1.52
CA ASN A 269 1.39 5.25 0.53
C ASN A 269 -0.12 4.94 0.43
N ILE A 270 -0.70 5.25 -0.70
CA ILE A 270 -2.12 5.11 -0.99
C ILE A 270 -2.43 3.79 -1.71
N SER A 271 -1.43 3.19 -2.35
CA SER A 271 -1.64 2.01 -3.20
C SER A 271 -1.26 0.71 -2.51
N ASP A 272 -0.37 0.75 -1.51
CA ASP A 272 0.00 -0.46 -0.79
C ASP A 272 -1.09 -0.90 0.17
N PRO A 273 -1.58 -2.13 0.00
CA PRO A 273 -2.62 -2.68 0.85
C PRO A 273 -2.03 -3.10 2.21
N ASN A 274 -1.80 -2.16 3.08
CA ASN A 274 -1.22 -2.39 4.40
C ASN A 274 -1.96 -1.64 5.51
N LEU A 275 -1.62 -1.95 6.75
CA LEU A 275 -2.27 -1.35 7.93
C LEU A 275 -1.98 0.15 8.13
N CYS A 276 -1.18 0.77 7.27
CA CYS A 276 -0.89 2.21 7.31
C CYS A 276 -1.81 3.05 6.42
N PHE A 277 -2.71 2.44 5.64
CA PHE A 277 -3.65 3.15 4.77
C PHE A 277 -4.49 4.25 5.48
N PRO A 278 -4.83 4.15 6.78
CA PRO A 278 -5.59 5.21 7.42
C PRO A 278 -4.91 6.59 7.36
N ARG A 279 -3.58 6.63 7.32
CA ARG A 279 -2.83 7.88 7.13
C ARG A 279 -3.04 8.45 5.72
N ALA A 280 -3.06 7.60 4.70
CA ALA A 280 -3.33 8.02 3.33
C ALA A 280 -4.77 8.55 3.21
N LEU A 281 -5.73 7.87 3.82
CA LEU A 281 -7.13 8.31 3.86
C LEU A 281 -7.29 9.67 4.56
N GLU A 282 -6.64 9.88 5.71
CA GLU A 282 -6.63 11.16 6.43
C GLU A 282 -6.04 12.29 5.56
N GLN A 283 -4.96 12.01 4.83
CA GLN A 283 -4.34 12.96 3.91
C GLN A 283 -5.27 13.31 2.74
N LEU A 284 -5.93 12.31 2.14
CA LEU A 284 -6.90 12.50 1.06
C LEU A 284 -8.08 13.36 1.48
N VAL A 285 -8.65 13.10 2.68
CA VAL A 285 -9.72 13.94 3.23
C VAL A 285 -9.26 15.39 3.36
N GLY A 286 -8.03 15.61 3.87
CA GLY A 286 -7.46 16.94 3.98
C GLY A 286 -7.24 17.64 2.64
N VAL A 287 -6.75 16.91 1.63
CA VAL A 287 -6.55 17.42 0.25
C VAL A 287 -7.89 17.83 -0.36
N LEU A 288 -8.91 16.97 -0.28
CA LEU A 288 -10.21 17.30 -0.88
C LEU A 288 -10.90 18.46 -0.12
N GLN A 289 -10.69 18.60 1.18
CA GLN A 289 -11.17 19.77 1.91
C GLN A 289 -10.50 21.07 1.44
N GLN A 290 -9.19 21.05 1.15
CA GLN A 290 -8.48 22.21 0.61
C GLN A 290 -8.96 22.58 -0.79
N TRP A 291 -9.15 21.58 -1.64
CA TRP A 291 -9.68 21.81 -3.01
C TRP A 291 -11.02 22.53 -2.97
N THR A 292 -11.90 22.23 -2.03
CA THR A 292 -13.20 22.92 -1.90
C THR A 292 -13.12 24.38 -1.55
N ALA A 293 -12.14 24.78 -0.80
CA ALA A 293 -11.98 26.19 -0.45
C ALA A 293 -11.58 27.04 -1.67
N GLN A 294 -11.07 26.40 -2.73
CA GLN A 294 -10.62 27.03 -3.97
C GLN A 294 -11.63 26.89 -5.12
N ALA A 295 -12.67 26.07 -4.99
CA ALA A 295 -13.71 25.96 -6.01
C ALA A 295 -14.64 27.18 -5.93
N PRO A 296 -15.01 27.81 -7.09
CA PRO A 296 -15.90 28.97 -7.12
C PRO A 296 -17.30 28.66 -6.60
#